data_f5d9645bca3f005d09197cf8c3f46837
#
_entry.id   f5d9645bca3f005d09197cf8c3f46837
#
_cell.length_a   1.000
_cell.length_b   1.000
_cell.length_c   1.000
_cell.angle_alpha   90.00
_cell.angle_beta   90.00
_cell.angle_gamma   90.00
#
_symmetry.space_group_name_H-M   'P 1'
#
loop_
_entity.id
_entity.type
_entity.pdbx_description
1 polymer ?
#
loop_
_entity_poly.entity_id
_entity_poly.type
_entity_poly.pdbx_seq_one_letter_code
_entity_poly.pdbx_strand_id
1 'polypeptide(L)'
;MLKKIFSLTAAALLLFACTDDEWPAQPDWSQIPNPDEEVDDGLLKPAACTNNIVAHRGGATECKAPDNSLASLRYAIGQGCYGSECDIYWTKDDNVVVAHADGQCRINGMHPWEHTLAELRAGGGLSNGEQLPSLEDFLGEVMKEGCPTRLWLDIKNITYPSTLTEYAIAAARRSCEIATEMGAKHFVEFICTGNTTVMKSAFAYAGAAGIPIGWMSNRPAGEYVGLGYSWANLSAASYMSAEAGGKGTRTLEEFEKEGVALSVFNVDRQAGDGNAVYTTEAVDYYCSAAGRFKALCTNYPA
;
A
#
# COMPACT_ATOMS: atom_id res chain seq x y z
N MET A 1 -25.86 -43.00 0.34
CA MET A 1 -25.52 -41.75 -0.35
C MET A 1 -25.95 -40.60 0.56
N LEU A 2 -25.07 -40.10 1.41
CA LEU A 2 -25.34 -38.93 2.25
C LEU A 2 -24.66 -37.71 1.62
N LYS A 3 -25.48 -36.77 1.18
CA LYS A 3 -25.02 -35.42 0.77
C LYS A 3 -24.67 -34.66 2.04
N LYS A 4 -23.39 -34.33 2.23
CA LYS A 4 -22.95 -33.38 3.22
C LYS A 4 -23.27 -31.96 2.71
N ILE A 5 -24.20 -31.30 3.35
CA ILE A 5 -24.48 -29.89 3.18
C ILE A 5 -23.42 -29.15 3.99
N PHE A 6 -22.52 -28.44 3.34
CA PHE A 6 -21.65 -27.48 4.00
C PHE A 6 -22.44 -26.20 4.28
N SER A 7 -22.66 -25.92 5.55
CA SER A 7 -23.21 -24.67 6.03
C SER A 7 -22.12 -23.60 5.92
N LEU A 8 -22.31 -22.60 5.06
CA LEU A 8 -21.57 -21.33 5.12
C LEU A 8 -21.97 -20.63 6.42
N THR A 9 -21.09 -20.60 7.40
CA THR A 9 -21.21 -19.67 8.51
C THR A 9 -20.77 -18.29 8.01
N ALA A 10 -21.74 -17.43 7.81
CA ALA A 10 -21.50 -16.01 7.60
C ALA A 10 -20.72 -15.46 8.80
N ALA A 11 -19.51 -14.96 8.57
CA ALA A 11 -18.80 -14.17 9.55
C ALA A 11 -19.59 -12.89 9.80
N ALA A 12 -20.18 -12.77 10.99
CA ALA A 12 -20.89 -11.57 11.39
C ALA A 12 -19.87 -10.43 11.54
N LEU A 13 -19.93 -9.44 10.66
CA LEU A 13 -19.28 -8.15 10.87
C LEU A 13 -19.87 -7.53 12.14
N LEU A 14 -19.11 -7.54 13.21
CA LEU A 14 -19.42 -6.76 14.41
C LEU A 14 -19.10 -5.30 14.12
N LEU A 15 -20.14 -4.51 13.84
CA LEU A 15 -20.12 -3.06 13.87
C LEU A 15 -19.85 -2.61 15.32
N PHE A 16 -18.61 -2.31 15.65
CA PHE A 16 -18.30 -1.60 16.89
C PHE A 16 -18.45 -0.11 16.64
N ALA A 17 -19.54 0.45 17.19
CA ALA A 17 -19.64 1.89 17.42
C ALA A 17 -18.55 2.26 18.44
N CYS A 18 -17.69 3.21 18.07
CA CYS A 18 -16.70 3.77 18.98
C CYS A 18 -17.39 4.51 20.11
N THR A 19 -17.41 3.92 21.30
CA THR A 19 -17.55 4.63 22.55
C THR A 19 -16.43 4.18 23.46
N ASP A 20 -15.59 5.17 23.85
CA ASP A 20 -14.64 5.18 24.97
C ASP A 20 -13.57 4.08 25.07
N ASP A 21 -12.34 4.48 24.81
CA ASP A 21 -11.01 4.11 25.38
C ASP A 21 -10.62 2.66 25.69
N GLU A 22 -11.42 1.65 25.42
CA GLU A 22 -10.98 0.25 25.50
C GLU A 22 -10.69 -0.33 24.12
N TRP A 23 -9.41 -0.52 23.84
CA TRP A 23 -8.95 -1.25 22.66
C TRP A 23 -9.52 -2.68 22.68
N PRO A 24 -9.98 -3.21 21.52
CA PRO A 24 -10.22 -4.63 21.41
C PRO A 24 -8.93 -5.37 21.83
N ALA A 25 -9.08 -6.45 22.61
CA ALA A 25 -7.98 -7.29 23.00
C ALA A 25 -7.09 -7.59 21.79
N GLN A 26 -5.78 -7.50 21.97
CA GLN A 26 -4.83 -7.84 20.91
C GLN A 26 -5.22 -9.19 20.31
N PRO A 27 -5.30 -9.33 18.99
CA PRO A 27 -5.54 -10.64 18.38
C PRO A 27 -4.50 -11.64 18.90
N ASP A 28 -4.90 -12.87 19.11
CA ASP A 28 -3.95 -13.94 19.40
C ASP A 28 -3.09 -14.18 18.16
N TRP A 29 -1.91 -13.61 18.16
CA TRP A 29 -0.95 -13.66 17.05
C TRP A 29 -0.49 -15.09 16.71
N SER A 30 -0.68 -16.06 17.63
CA SER A 30 -0.42 -17.47 17.34
C SER A 30 -1.44 -18.09 16.38
N GLN A 31 -2.57 -17.40 16.15
CA GLN A 31 -3.64 -17.83 15.25
C GLN A 31 -3.54 -17.20 13.85
N ILE A 32 -2.61 -16.26 13.63
CA ILE A 32 -2.38 -15.71 12.30
C ILE A 32 -1.57 -16.75 11.52
N PRO A 33 -2.08 -17.25 10.38
CA PRO A 33 -1.33 -18.16 9.54
C PRO A 33 0.03 -17.54 9.21
N ASN A 34 1.09 -18.33 9.34
CA ASN A 34 2.41 -17.93 8.86
C ASN A 34 2.25 -17.44 7.39
N PRO A 35 2.64 -16.20 7.06
CA PRO A 35 2.52 -15.69 5.69
C PRO A 35 3.28 -16.55 4.66
N ASP A 36 4.18 -17.41 5.11
CA ASP A 36 4.92 -18.37 4.29
C ASP A 36 4.20 -19.74 4.16
N GLU A 37 3.12 -20.00 4.89
CA GLU A 37 2.26 -21.16 4.66
C GLU A 37 1.30 -20.85 3.51
N GLU A 38 1.50 -21.50 2.38
CA GLU A 38 0.55 -21.50 1.25
C GLU A 38 -0.77 -22.14 1.67
N VAL A 39 -1.63 -21.36 2.28
CA VAL A 39 -3.03 -21.77 2.47
C VAL A 39 -3.70 -21.65 1.10
N ASP A 40 -4.04 -22.78 0.50
CA ASP A 40 -4.90 -22.79 -0.69
C ASP A 40 -6.33 -22.43 -0.25
N ASP A 41 -6.64 -21.14 -0.30
CA ASP A 41 -7.98 -20.63 -0.01
C ASP A 41 -8.87 -20.57 -1.24
N GLY A 42 -8.42 -21.13 -2.37
CA GLY A 42 -9.16 -21.18 -3.63
C GLY A 42 -9.28 -19.83 -4.34
N LEU A 43 -8.63 -18.78 -3.85
CA LEU A 43 -8.63 -17.47 -4.48
C LEU A 43 -7.51 -17.33 -5.53
N LEU A 44 -7.74 -16.42 -6.48
CA LEU A 44 -6.72 -16.09 -7.47
C LEU A 44 -5.50 -15.44 -6.79
N LYS A 45 -4.31 -15.84 -7.22
CA LYS A 45 -3.03 -15.32 -6.71
C LYS A 45 -2.23 -14.69 -7.85
N PRO A 46 -1.40 -13.68 -7.56
CA PRO A 46 -0.44 -13.18 -8.55
C PRO A 46 0.47 -14.29 -9.06
N ALA A 47 0.86 -14.22 -10.33
CA ALA A 47 1.89 -15.09 -10.87
C ALA A 47 3.22 -14.87 -10.13
N ALA A 48 4.13 -15.86 -10.21
CA ALA A 48 5.45 -15.72 -9.60
C ALA A 48 6.18 -14.50 -10.17
N CYS A 49 6.73 -13.68 -9.27
CA CYS A 49 7.54 -12.54 -9.62
C CYS A 49 9.01 -12.81 -9.29
N THR A 50 9.92 -12.42 -10.18
CA THR A 50 11.37 -12.66 -10.04
C THR A 50 12.15 -11.47 -9.50
N ASN A 51 11.47 -10.35 -9.26
CA ASN A 51 12.07 -9.13 -8.70
C ASN A 51 11.22 -8.61 -7.53
N ASN A 52 11.73 -7.61 -6.83
CA ASN A 52 11.06 -6.92 -5.73
C ASN A 52 10.87 -5.42 -6.02
N ILE A 53 10.77 -5.05 -7.29
CA ILE A 53 10.57 -3.66 -7.71
C ILE A 53 9.10 -3.30 -7.60
N VAL A 54 8.84 -2.15 -6.98
CA VAL A 54 7.52 -1.52 -6.91
C VAL A 54 7.56 -0.23 -7.72
N ALA A 55 6.69 -0.14 -8.70
CA ALA A 55 6.56 1.06 -9.54
C ALA A 55 5.76 2.15 -8.79
N HIS A 56 6.42 3.25 -8.39
CA HIS A 56 5.77 4.38 -7.75
C HIS A 56 4.73 4.99 -8.68
N ARG A 57 3.46 5.01 -8.26
CA ARG A 57 2.29 5.45 -9.07
C ARG A 57 2.25 4.82 -10.46
N GLY A 58 2.64 3.54 -10.54
CA GLY A 58 2.70 2.81 -11.79
C GLY A 58 3.91 3.08 -12.67
N GLY A 59 4.96 3.76 -12.18
CA GLY A 59 6.11 4.17 -12.99
C GLY A 59 5.77 5.31 -13.96
N ALA A 60 4.83 6.17 -13.60
CA ALA A 60 4.29 7.24 -14.42
C ALA A 60 5.37 8.19 -14.97
N THR A 61 6.41 8.48 -14.19
CA THR A 61 7.54 9.32 -14.61
C THR A 61 8.27 8.72 -15.81
N GLU A 62 8.52 7.41 -15.80
CA GLU A 62 9.22 6.71 -16.86
C GLU A 62 8.37 6.53 -18.12
N CYS A 63 7.16 6.01 -17.97
CA CYS A 63 6.27 5.75 -19.10
C CYS A 63 5.55 6.99 -19.65
N LYS A 64 5.67 8.16 -19.01
CA LYS A 64 5.02 9.41 -19.38
C LYS A 64 3.48 9.35 -19.35
N ALA A 65 2.91 8.40 -18.65
CA ALA A 65 1.48 8.36 -18.35
C ALA A 65 1.15 9.23 -17.12
N PRO A 66 -0.10 9.60 -16.90
CA PRO A 66 -0.49 10.25 -15.65
C PRO A 66 -0.23 9.35 -14.42
N ASP A 67 0.15 9.96 -13.31
CA ASP A 67 0.21 9.30 -12.00
C ASP A 67 -1.11 8.59 -11.69
N ASN A 68 -1.03 7.38 -11.11
CA ASN A 68 -2.23 6.66 -10.68
C ASN A 68 -3.26 6.41 -11.80
N SER A 69 -2.80 6.26 -13.05
CA SER A 69 -3.65 5.93 -14.20
C SER A 69 -3.64 4.42 -14.49
N LEU A 70 -4.65 3.93 -15.20
CA LEU A 70 -4.61 2.55 -15.71
C LEU A 70 -3.47 2.35 -16.71
N ALA A 71 -3.09 3.39 -17.46
CA ALA A 71 -1.96 3.33 -18.36
C ALA A 71 -0.64 3.12 -17.62
N SER A 72 -0.39 3.85 -16.51
CA SER A 72 0.82 3.65 -15.70
C SER A 72 0.81 2.29 -15.01
N LEU A 73 -0.33 1.83 -14.48
CA LEU A 73 -0.46 0.48 -13.91
C LEU A 73 -0.12 -0.61 -14.94
N ARG A 74 -0.67 -0.51 -16.15
CA ARG A 74 -0.38 -1.46 -17.25
C ARG A 74 1.09 -1.43 -17.65
N TYR A 75 1.75 -0.29 -17.56
CA TYR A 75 3.19 -0.20 -17.74
C TYR A 75 3.94 -1.00 -16.67
N ALA A 76 3.64 -0.80 -15.39
CA ALA A 76 4.25 -1.57 -14.30
C ALA A 76 4.04 -3.09 -14.47
N ILE A 77 2.85 -3.51 -14.86
CA ILE A 77 2.53 -4.92 -15.19
C ILE A 77 3.39 -5.41 -16.36
N GLY A 78 3.51 -4.61 -17.42
CA GLY A 78 4.32 -4.93 -18.59
C GLY A 78 5.82 -5.07 -18.30
N GLN A 79 6.34 -4.34 -17.28
CA GLN A 79 7.71 -4.48 -16.79
C GLN A 79 7.87 -5.70 -15.85
N GLY A 80 6.80 -6.41 -15.52
CA GLY A 80 6.85 -7.54 -14.59
C GLY A 80 7.18 -7.13 -13.16
N CYS A 81 6.83 -5.91 -12.74
CA CYS A 81 7.09 -5.42 -11.39
C CYS A 81 6.39 -6.29 -10.34
N TYR A 82 7.05 -6.47 -9.18
CA TYR A 82 6.44 -7.09 -8.00
C TYR A 82 5.18 -6.36 -7.57
N GLY A 83 5.20 -5.02 -7.61
CA GLY A 83 4.08 -4.20 -7.23
C GLY A 83 3.96 -2.92 -8.04
N SER A 84 2.77 -2.33 -8.00
CA SER A 84 2.47 -0.97 -8.44
C SER A 84 1.90 -0.21 -7.25
N GLU A 85 2.62 0.80 -6.77
CA GLU A 85 2.12 1.66 -5.71
C GLU A 85 1.08 2.64 -6.27
N CYS A 86 0.05 2.91 -5.48
CA CYS A 86 -0.98 3.90 -5.81
C CYS A 86 -1.59 4.53 -4.55
N ASP A 87 -1.93 5.81 -4.69
CA ASP A 87 -2.52 6.63 -3.63
C ASP A 87 -4.03 6.41 -3.56
N ILE A 88 -4.58 6.14 -2.37
CA ILE A 88 -6.00 5.86 -2.18
C ILE A 88 -6.69 6.86 -1.27
N TYR A 89 -7.94 7.21 -1.61
CA TYR A 89 -8.83 8.03 -0.78
C TYR A 89 -10.25 7.46 -0.78
N TRP A 90 -10.90 7.54 0.38
CA TRP A 90 -12.30 7.20 0.53
C TRP A 90 -13.19 8.33 -0.01
N THR A 91 -14.30 7.96 -0.66
CA THR A 91 -15.29 8.90 -1.19
C THR A 91 -16.60 8.87 -0.41
N LYS A 92 -17.39 9.94 -0.50
CA LYS A 92 -18.67 10.10 0.22
C LYS A 92 -19.67 8.96 -0.01
N ASP A 93 -19.63 8.34 -1.17
CA ASP A 93 -20.49 7.22 -1.57
C ASP A 93 -19.89 5.84 -1.27
N ASP A 94 -18.96 5.79 -0.30
CA ASP A 94 -18.27 4.58 0.18
C ASP A 94 -17.51 3.82 -0.94
N ASN A 95 -16.90 4.54 -1.89
CA ASN A 95 -15.97 4.03 -2.87
C ASN A 95 -14.52 4.36 -2.47
N VAL A 96 -13.56 3.80 -3.19
CA VAL A 96 -12.15 4.14 -3.08
C VAL A 96 -11.66 4.67 -4.43
N VAL A 97 -11.26 5.94 -4.46
CA VAL A 97 -10.65 6.56 -5.64
C VAL A 97 -9.14 6.42 -5.58
N VAL A 98 -8.53 6.14 -6.74
CA VAL A 98 -7.08 6.05 -6.91
C VAL A 98 -6.57 7.33 -7.57
N ALA A 99 -5.89 8.18 -6.81
CA ALA A 99 -5.32 9.44 -7.27
C ALA A 99 -4.39 10.04 -6.24
N HIS A 100 -3.43 10.88 -6.67
CA HIS A 100 -2.68 11.72 -5.75
C HIS A 100 -3.38 13.08 -5.61
N ALA A 101 -3.85 13.40 -4.41
CA ALA A 101 -4.47 14.68 -4.10
C ALA A 101 -3.44 15.83 -4.07
N ASP A 102 -3.90 17.05 -4.23
CA ASP A 102 -3.09 18.25 -4.08
C ASP A 102 -2.69 18.51 -2.60
N GLY A 103 -1.90 19.55 -2.36
CA GLY A 103 -1.44 19.90 -1.00
C GLY A 103 -2.57 20.31 -0.03
N GLN A 104 -3.81 20.43 -0.51
CA GLN A 104 -5.02 20.63 0.29
C GLN A 104 -5.90 19.36 0.31
N CYS A 105 -5.35 18.21 0.00
CA CYS A 105 -6.05 16.91 -0.06
C CYS A 105 -7.26 16.92 -1.01
N ARG A 106 -7.16 17.61 -2.16
CA ARG A 106 -8.23 17.68 -3.17
C ARG A 106 -7.85 16.94 -4.45
N ILE A 107 -8.82 16.28 -5.03
CA ILE A 107 -8.78 15.65 -6.35
C ILE A 107 -9.74 16.44 -7.24
N ASN A 108 -9.28 16.96 -8.38
CA ASN A 108 -10.06 17.84 -9.24
C ASN A 108 -10.67 19.05 -8.50
N GLY A 109 -9.95 19.59 -7.49
CA GLY A 109 -10.40 20.72 -6.67
C GLY A 109 -11.41 20.37 -5.57
N MET A 110 -11.75 19.10 -5.40
CA MET A 110 -12.78 18.60 -4.47
C MET A 110 -12.16 17.68 -3.41
N HIS A 111 -12.63 17.73 -2.18
CA HIS A 111 -12.26 16.77 -1.14
C HIS A 111 -12.98 15.43 -1.39
N PRO A 112 -12.27 14.29 -1.51
CA PRO A 112 -12.88 13.00 -1.83
C PRO A 112 -14.01 12.61 -0.86
N TRP A 113 -13.82 12.83 0.43
CA TRP A 113 -14.80 12.46 1.46
C TRP A 113 -16.09 13.31 1.47
N GLU A 114 -16.13 14.42 0.75
CA GLU A 114 -17.31 15.27 0.58
C GLU A 114 -18.06 15.00 -0.72
N HIS A 115 -17.44 14.25 -1.65
CA HIS A 115 -17.96 14.02 -3.00
C HIS A 115 -18.03 12.53 -3.32
N THR A 116 -18.96 12.18 -4.18
CA THR A 116 -19.05 10.84 -4.76
C THR A 116 -17.96 10.62 -5.82
N LEU A 117 -17.63 9.37 -6.10
CA LEU A 117 -16.72 9.04 -7.20
C LEU A 117 -17.20 9.61 -8.54
N ALA A 118 -18.50 9.59 -8.78
CA ALA A 118 -19.09 10.15 -10.00
C ALA A 118 -18.89 11.67 -10.10
N GLU A 119 -19.03 12.41 -9.00
CA GLU A 119 -18.77 13.86 -8.95
C GLU A 119 -17.30 14.16 -9.18
N LEU A 120 -16.38 13.40 -8.56
CA LEU A 120 -14.93 13.53 -8.76
C LEU A 120 -14.56 13.31 -10.24
N ARG A 121 -15.14 12.29 -10.87
CA ARG A 121 -14.96 11.99 -12.30
C ARG A 121 -15.51 13.11 -13.21
N ALA A 122 -16.65 13.68 -12.84
CA ALA A 122 -17.23 14.81 -13.58
C ALA A 122 -16.39 16.09 -13.47
N GLY A 123 -15.59 16.22 -12.39
CA GLY A 123 -14.68 17.35 -12.20
C GLY A 123 -13.46 17.37 -13.13
N GLY A 124 -13.17 16.30 -13.84
CA GLY A 124 -12.10 16.19 -14.83
C GLY A 124 -11.53 14.79 -14.95
N GLY A 125 -11.04 14.48 -16.16
CA GLY A 125 -10.27 13.26 -16.45
C GLY A 125 -8.78 13.48 -16.26
N LEU A 126 -8.01 12.39 -16.46
CA LEU A 126 -6.55 12.44 -16.49
C LEU A 126 -6.05 13.05 -17.81
N SER A 127 -4.80 13.53 -17.84
CA SER A 127 -4.24 14.24 -19.00
C SER A 127 -4.15 13.39 -20.29
N ASN A 128 -4.23 12.06 -20.16
CA ASN A 128 -4.28 11.12 -21.28
C ASN A 128 -5.72 10.77 -21.75
N GLY A 129 -6.74 11.41 -21.16
CA GLY A 129 -8.16 11.18 -21.48
C GLY A 129 -8.82 10.04 -20.70
N GLU A 130 -8.10 9.33 -19.83
CA GLU A 130 -8.70 8.35 -18.94
C GLU A 130 -9.57 9.03 -17.88
N GLN A 131 -10.61 8.34 -17.45
CA GLN A 131 -11.35 8.76 -16.26
C GLN A 131 -10.53 8.49 -15.00
N LEU A 132 -10.84 9.23 -13.94
CA LEU A 132 -10.29 8.96 -12.62
C LEU A 132 -10.65 7.53 -12.18
N PRO A 133 -9.67 6.66 -11.91
CA PRO A 133 -9.94 5.25 -11.62
C PRO A 133 -10.44 5.04 -10.18
N SER A 134 -11.21 3.97 -9.99
CA SER A 134 -11.51 3.40 -8.69
C SER A 134 -10.52 2.29 -8.35
N LEU A 135 -10.56 1.80 -7.10
CA LEU A 135 -9.79 0.64 -6.70
C LEU A 135 -10.21 -0.62 -7.48
N GLU A 136 -11.50 -0.78 -7.76
CA GLU A 136 -12.01 -1.90 -8.54
C GLU A 136 -11.48 -1.90 -9.97
N ASP A 137 -11.30 -0.70 -10.58
CA ASP A 137 -10.68 -0.58 -11.91
C ASP A 137 -9.22 -1.11 -11.89
N PHE A 138 -8.47 -0.77 -10.83
CA PHE A 138 -7.08 -1.22 -10.64
C PHE A 138 -7.01 -2.72 -10.34
N LEU A 139 -7.87 -3.24 -9.48
CA LEU A 139 -7.94 -4.67 -9.18
C LEU A 139 -8.30 -5.48 -10.43
N GLY A 140 -9.22 -4.99 -11.27
CA GLY A 140 -9.56 -5.61 -12.54
C GLY A 140 -8.38 -5.76 -13.50
N GLU A 141 -7.35 -4.89 -13.42
CA GLU A 141 -6.13 -5.02 -14.22
C GLU A 141 -5.17 -6.06 -13.65
N VAL A 142 -4.91 -6.05 -12.34
CA VAL A 142 -3.93 -6.97 -11.73
C VAL A 142 -4.46 -8.39 -11.57
N MET A 143 -5.76 -8.58 -11.52
CA MET A 143 -6.40 -9.92 -11.45
C MET A 143 -6.44 -10.64 -12.79
N LYS A 144 -5.90 -10.10 -13.87
CA LYS A 144 -5.78 -10.79 -15.15
C LYS A 144 -4.85 -11.99 -15.02
N GLU A 145 -5.17 -13.06 -15.73
CA GLU A 145 -4.37 -14.29 -15.73
C GLU A 145 -2.89 -14.01 -16.04
N GLY A 146 -2.01 -14.58 -15.26
CA GLY A 146 -0.56 -14.44 -15.43
C GLY A 146 0.04 -13.10 -14.94
N CYS A 147 -0.74 -12.20 -14.36
CA CYS A 147 -0.22 -10.95 -13.81
C CYS A 147 0.61 -11.20 -12.54
N PRO A 148 1.89 -10.78 -12.48
CA PRO A 148 2.74 -10.95 -11.30
C PRO A 148 2.60 -9.78 -10.31
N THR A 149 1.98 -8.67 -10.74
CA THR A 149 2.00 -7.38 -10.03
C THR A 149 0.89 -7.29 -8.99
N ARG A 150 1.25 -6.84 -7.79
CA ARG A 150 0.31 -6.48 -6.70
C ARG A 150 0.08 -4.99 -6.68
N LEU A 151 -1.02 -4.57 -6.06
CA LEU A 151 -1.25 -3.16 -5.72
C LEU A 151 -0.68 -2.87 -4.34
N TRP A 152 0.16 -1.85 -4.25
CA TRP A 152 0.60 -1.26 -3.00
C TRP A 152 -0.26 -0.03 -2.73
N LEU A 153 -1.25 -0.20 -1.88
CA LEU A 153 -2.22 0.87 -1.57
C LEU A 153 -1.66 1.78 -0.49
N ASP A 154 -1.30 3.01 -0.85
CA ASP A 154 -0.82 4.02 0.08
C ASP A 154 -1.99 4.72 0.77
N ILE A 155 -2.18 4.39 2.06
CA ILE A 155 -3.17 5.03 2.93
C ILE A 155 -2.65 6.41 3.34
N LYS A 156 -3.20 7.46 2.75
CA LYS A 156 -2.72 8.82 2.92
C LYS A 156 -3.11 9.47 4.24
N ASN A 157 -2.21 10.26 4.81
CA ASN A 157 -2.58 11.22 5.84
C ASN A 157 -3.43 12.33 5.25
N ILE A 158 -4.57 12.59 5.85
CA ILE A 158 -5.37 13.77 5.53
C ILE A 158 -5.04 14.84 6.56
N THR A 159 -4.40 15.91 6.12
CA THR A 159 -3.86 16.97 6.99
C THR A 159 -4.51 18.34 6.76
N TYR A 160 -5.41 18.46 5.79
CA TYR A 160 -6.11 19.69 5.45
C TYR A 160 -7.62 19.43 5.34
N PRO A 161 -8.48 20.31 5.87
CA PRO A 161 -8.20 21.54 6.63
C PRO A 161 -7.67 21.28 8.05
N SER A 162 -7.75 20.05 8.51
CA SER A 162 -7.23 19.55 9.79
C SER A 162 -6.80 18.11 9.62
N THR A 163 -6.24 17.49 10.66
CA THR A 163 -5.98 16.05 10.63
C THR A 163 -7.30 15.28 10.75
N LEU A 164 -7.69 14.61 9.66
CA LEU A 164 -8.95 13.86 9.52
C LEU A 164 -8.62 12.36 9.39
N THR A 165 -8.34 11.71 10.52
CA THR A 165 -7.93 10.30 10.57
C THR A 165 -9.04 9.35 10.16
N GLU A 166 -10.30 9.70 10.39
CA GLU A 166 -11.48 8.90 10.09
C GLU A 166 -11.61 8.55 8.60
N TYR A 167 -11.26 9.46 7.70
CA TYR A 167 -11.35 9.20 6.26
C TYR A 167 -10.19 8.35 5.74
N ALA A 168 -8.99 8.49 6.34
CA ALA A 168 -7.88 7.59 6.06
C ALA A 168 -8.19 6.15 6.53
N ILE A 169 -8.81 6.02 7.71
CA ILE A 169 -9.28 4.74 8.26
C ILE A 169 -10.39 4.16 7.37
N ALA A 170 -11.34 5.00 6.91
CA ALA A 170 -12.39 4.58 6.01
C ALA A 170 -11.83 4.06 4.67
N ALA A 171 -10.78 4.69 4.13
CA ALA A 171 -10.10 4.22 2.93
C ALA A 171 -9.50 2.82 3.13
N ALA A 172 -8.80 2.59 4.26
CA ALA A 172 -8.26 1.27 4.59
C ALA A 172 -9.35 0.20 4.74
N ARG A 173 -10.40 0.50 5.52
CA ARG A 173 -11.56 -0.39 5.73
C ARG A 173 -12.19 -0.77 4.40
N ARG A 174 -12.60 0.24 3.61
CA ARG A 174 -13.32 -0.01 2.35
C ARG A 174 -12.45 -0.76 1.33
N SER A 175 -11.15 -0.48 1.28
CA SER A 175 -10.23 -1.23 0.43
C SER A 175 -10.14 -2.71 0.81
N CYS A 176 -10.14 -3.04 2.11
CA CYS A 176 -10.19 -4.44 2.57
C CYS A 176 -11.51 -5.12 2.15
N GLU A 177 -12.65 -4.42 2.26
CA GLU A 177 -13.95 -4.93 1.85
C GLU A 177 -13.99 -5.20 0.35
N ILE A 178 -13.58 -4.21 -0.49
CA ILE A 178 -13.51 -4.35 -1.95
C ILE A 178 -12.60 -5.53 -2.34
N ALA A 179 -11.41 -5.61 -1.77
CA ALA A 179 -10.48 -6.71 -2.06
C ALA A 179 -11.07 -8.08 -1.69
N THR A 180 -11.83 -8.15 -0.59
CA THR A 180 -12.51 -9.38 -0.15
C THR A 180 -13.68 -9.72 -1.06
N GLU A 181 -14.55 -8.74 -1.38
CA GLU A 181 -15.71 -8.89 -2.26
C GLU A 181 -15.31 -9.37 -3.66
N MET A 182 -14.18 -8.88 -4.19
CA MET A 182 -13.64 -9.26 -5.49
C MET A 182 -12.79 -10.55 -5.45
N GLY A 183 -12.50 -11.14 -4.28
CA GLY A 183 -11.56 -12.26 -4.15
C GLY A 183 -10.12 -11.88 -4.47
N ALA A 184 -9.75 -10.61 -4.30
CA ALA A 184 -8.51 -9.99 -4.75
C ALA A 184 -7.47 -9.79 -3.63
N LYS A 185 -7.67 -10.33 -2.42
CA LYS A 185 -6.82 -10.05 -1.26
C LYS A 185 -5.33 -10.35 -1.48
N HIS A 186 -5.00 -11.35 -2.31
CA HIS A 186 -3.62 -11.70 -2.65
C HIS A 186 -2.94 -10.71 -3.60
N PHE A 187 -3.72 -9.82 -4.23
CA PHE A 187 -3.22 -8.77 -5.11
C PHE A 187 -3.08 -7.43 -4.40
N VAL A 188 -3.26 -7.37 -3.08
CA VAL A 188 -3.22 -6.13 -2.30
C VAL A 188 -2.23 -6.25 -1.16
N GLU A 189 -1.40 -5.23 -1.02
CA GLU A 189 -0.60 -4.94 0.14
C GLU A 189 -0.80 -3.46 0.49
N PHE A 190 -0.87 -3.13 1.80
CA PHE A 190 -0.96 -1.74 2.22
C PHE A 190 0.39 -1.18 2.62
N ILE A 191 0.59 0.10 2.34
CA ILE A 191 1.57 0.93 3.03
C ILE A 191 0.81 2.05 3.74
N CYS A 192 1.10 2.26 5.01
CA CYS A 192 0.34 3.20 5.84
C CYS A 192 1.25 4.33 6.32
N THR A 193 0.71 5.53 6.28
CA THR A 193 1.32 6.76 6.78
C THR A 193 1.85 6.65 8.21
N GLY A 194 2.72 7.57 8.61
CA GLY A 194 3.29 7.65 9.95
C GLY A 194 2.28 7.90 11.10
N ASN A 195 1.02 8.23 10.81
CA ASN A 195 0.00 8.47 11.83
C ASN A 195 -0.35 7.18 12.58
N THR A 196 -0.08 7.15 13.88
CA THR A 196 -0.26 5.95 14.72
C THR A 196 -1.72 5.51 14.82
N THR A 197 -2.67 6.45 14.89
CA THR A 197 -4.11 6.13 14.98
C THR A 197 -4.58 5.47 13.68
N VAL A 198 -4.21 6.04 12.54
CA VAL A 198 -4.55 5.45 11.23
C VAL A 198 -3.91 4.07 11.09
N MET A 199 -2.61 3.94 11.40
CA MET A 199 -1.89 2.68 11.30
C MET A 199 -2.52 1.58 12.14
N LYS A 200 -2.85 1.86 13.41
CA LYS A 200 -3.47 0.86 14.29
C LYS A 200 -4.80 0.34 13.73
N SER A 201 -5.66 1.25 13.26
CA SER A 201 -6.97 0.88 12.69
C SER A 201 -6.80 0.14 11.36
N ALA A 202 -5.94 0.61 10.48
CA ALA A 202 -5.65 -0.03 9.20
C ALA A 202 -5.07 -1.43 9.39
N PHE A 203 -4.18 -1.61 10.37
CA PHE A 203 -3.60 -2.91 10.72
C PHE A 203 -4.67 -3.91 11.17
N ALA A 204 -5.64 -3.48 11.97
CA ALA A 204 -6.74 -4.33 12.39
C ALA A 204 -7.62 -4.78 11.21
N TYR A 205 -7.98 -3.87 10.29
CA TYR A 205 -8.75 -4.22 9.09
C TYR A 205 -7.96 -5.12 8.13
N ALA A 206 -6.71 -4.78 7.86
CA ALA A 206 -5.83 -5.57 7.00
C ALA A 206 -5.62 -6.98 7.57
N GLY A 207 -5.35 -7.12 8.87
CA GLY A 207 -5.20 -8.40 9.54
C GLY A 207 -6.46 -9.26 9.47
N ALA A 208 -7.64 -8.67 9.69
CA ALA A 208 -8.92 -9.39 9.55
C ALA A 208 -9.18 -9.88 8.12
N ALA A 209 -8.71 -9.15 7.10
CA ALA A 209 -8.82 -9.53 5.70
C ALA A 209 -7.68 -10.48 5.24
N GLY A 210 -6.64 -10.67 6.05
CA GLY A 210 -5.44 -11.42 5.67
C GLY A 210 -4.59 -10.68 4.62
N ILE A 211 -4.55 -9.35 4.68
CA ILE A 211 -3.80 -8.48 3.75
C ILE A 211 -2.58 -7.92 4.47
N PRO A 212 -1.36 -8.04 3.90
CA PRO A 212 -0.15 -7.47 4.49
C PRO A 212 -0.18 -5.94 4.56
N ILE A 213 0.41 -5.37 5.62
CA ILE A 213 0.52 -3.92 5.77
C ILE A 213 1.88 -3.49 6.34
N GLY A 214 2.54 -2.54 5.65
CA GLY A 214 3.78 -1.91 6.08
C GLY A 214 3.55 -0.53 6.67
N TRP A 215 4.31 -0.19 7.70
CA TRP A 215 4.20 1.11 8.37
C TRP A 215 5.32 2.07 7.96
N MET A 216 4.97 3.25 7.47
CA MET A 216 5.89 4.35 7.19
C MET A 216 6.17 5.12 8.49
N SER A 217 7.17 4.68 9.25
CA SER A 217 7.55 5.34 10.51
C SER A 217 9.05 5.22 10.75
N ASN A 218 9.72 6.32 11.12
CA ASN A 218 11.16 6.32 11.44
C ASN A 218 11.42 5.77 12.86
N ARG A 219 11.00 4.53 13.13
CA ARG A 219 11.24 3.86 14.40
C ARG A 219 12.38 2.85 14.29
N PRO A 220 13.12 2.58 15.39
CA PRO A 220 13.99 1.43 15.47
C PRO A 220 13.23 0.12 15.21
N ALA A 221 13.90 -0.87 14.60
CA ALA A 221 13.27 -2.14 14.26
C ALA A 221 12.65 -2.86 15.49
N GLY A 222 13.31 -2.81 16.65
CA GLY A 222 12.78 -3.38 17.89
C GLY A 222 11.47 -2.75 18.38
N GLU A 223 11.19 -1.49 18.03
CA GLU A 223 9.89 -0.88 18.33
C GLU A 223 8.76 -1.43 17.45
N TYR A 224 9.05 -1.78 16.18
CA TYR A 224 8.08 -2.48 15.32
C TYR A 224 7.66 -3.80 15.94
N VAL A 225 8.64 -4.61 16.36
CA VAL A 225 8.40 -5.90 17.03
C VAL A 225 7.59 -5.71 18.31
N GLY A 226 7.98 -4.74 19.15
CA GLY A 226 7.27 -4.44 20.40
C GLY A 226 5.82 -3.99 20.23
N LEU A 227 5.47 -3.46 19.03
CA LEU A 227 4.12 -3.06 18.65
C LEU A 227 3.37 -4.11 17.82
N GLY A 228 4.00 -5.26 17.53
CA GLY A 228 3.41 -6.34 16.77
C GLY A 228 3.43 -6.13 15.24
N TYR A 229 4.27 -5.23 14.72
CA TYR A 229 4.40 -4.99 13.29
C TYR A 229 5.63 -5.73 12.73
N SER A 230 5.45 -6.38 11.60
CA SER A 230 6.49 -7.18 10.93
C SER A 230 7.07 -6.55 9.67
N TRP A 231 6.58 -5.37 9.26
CA TRP A 231 7.01 -4.71 8.04
C TRP A 231 7.11 -3.19 8.20
N ALA A 232 8.32 -2.65 7.93
CA ALA A 232 8.63 -1.23 7.86
C ALA A 232 8.74 -0.79 6.39
N ASN A 233 8.16 0.38 6.05
CA ASN A 233 8.31 1.02 4.74
C ASN A 233 8.98 2.39 4.94
N LEU A 234 10.23 2.57 4.53
CA LEU A 234 11.04 3.73 4.89
C LEU A 234 11.41 4.60 3.68
N SER A 235 11.49 5.90 3.91
CA SER A 235 12.07 6.83 2.92
C SER A 235 13.57 6.63 2.81
N ALA A 236 14.08 6.35 1.61
CA ALA A 236 15.51 6.28 1.32
C ALA A 236 16.23 7.55 1.78
N ALA A 237 15.72 8.70 1.36
CA ALA A 237 16.33 10.00 1.62
C ALA A 237 16.31 10.41 3.09
N SER A 238 15.19 10.17 3.79
CA SER A 238 14.96 10.76 5.11
C SER A 238 15.35 9.85 6.27
N TYR A 239 15.21 8.52 6.09
CA TYR A 239 15.32 7.59 7.20
C TYR A 239 16.51 6.64 7.10
N MET A 240 16.89 6.24 5.88
CA MET A 240 18.05 5.36 5.69
C MET A 240 19.37 6.08 5.99
N SER A 241 20.39 5.32 6.33
CA SER A 241 21.74 5.81 6.65
C SER A 241 22.44 6.44 5.44
N ALA A 242 23.55 7.13 5.70
CA ALA A 242 24.37 7.74 4.65
C ALA A 242 24.93 6.71 3.64
N GLU A 243 25.20 5.48 4.08
CA GLU A 243 25.61 4.38 3.21
C GLU A 243 24.55 4.04 2.16
N ALA A 244 23.27 4.11 2.54
CA ALA A 244 22.13 3.95 1.66
C ALA A 244 21.72 5.26 0.97
N GLY A 245 22.56 6.31 0.98
CA GLY A 245 22.28 7.61 0.37
C GLY A 245 21.31 8.50 1.13
N GLY A 246 20.93 8.14 2.35
CA GLY A 246 19.99 8.88 3.18
C GLY A 246 20.62 9.85 4.17
N LYS A 247 19.79 10.56 4.90
CA LYS A 247 20.19 11.47 6.00
C LYS A 247 19.82 10.93 7.38
N GLY A 248 19.24 9.75 7.44
CA GLY A 248 18.81 9.08 8.66
C GLY A 248 19.86 8.16 9.25
N THR A 249 19.41 7.26 10.09
CA THR A 249 20.25 6.31 10.83
C THR A 249 19.79 4.87 10.69
N ARG A 250 18.73 4.60 9.93
CA ARG A 250 18.20 3.23 9.75
C ARG A 250 19.07 2.45 8.78
N THR A 251 19.34 1.19 9.10
CA THR A 251 20.11 0.27 8.27
C THR A 251 19.32 -0.99 7.98
N LEU A 252 19.63 -1.67 6.89
CA LEU A 252 19.00 -2.95 6.54
C LEU A 252 19.26 -4.00 7.61
N GLU A 253 20.49 -4.07 8.12
CA GLU A 253 20.95 -5.03 9.13
C GLU A 253 20.17 -4.88 10.45
N GLU A 254 19.76 -3.65 10.80
CA GLU A 254 18.94 -3.40 11.99
C GLU A 254 17.58 -4.13 11.88
N PHE A 255 16.94 -4.08 10.73
CA PHE A 255 15.64 -4.70 10.49
C PHE A 255 15.75 -6.22 10.33
N GLU A 256 16.75 -6.71 9.61
CA GLU A 256 17.02 -8.15 9.47
C GLU A 256 17.25 -8.83 10.81
N LYS A 257 18.03 -8.20 11.69
CA LYS A 257 18.33 -8.73 13.04
C LYS A 257 17.06 -8.93 13.86
N GLU A 258 16.10 -8.05 13.73
CA GLU A 258 14.83 -8.12 14.48
C GLU A 258 13.74 -8.90 13.73
N GLY A 259 14.03 -9.43 12.53
CA GLY A 259 13.05 -10.17 11.72
C GLY A 259 11.93 -9.29 11.15
N VAL A 260 12.16 -7.97 11.03
CA VAL A 260 11.20 -7.02 10.45
C VAL A 260 11.52 -6.85 8.96
N ALA A 261 10.58 -7.15 8.09
CA ALA A 261 10.73 -6.91 6.66
C ALA A 261 10.92 -5.40 6.40
N LEU A 262 11.83 -5.05 5.51
CA LEU A 262 12.10 -3.66 5.16
C LEU A 262 11.83 -3.44 3.67
N SER A 263 10.96 -2.48 3.36
CA SER A 263 10.87 -1.88 2.04
C SER A 263 11.30 -0.41 2.08
N VAL A 264 11.79 0.08 0.95
CA VAL A 264 12.28 1.45 0.86
C VAL A 264 11.68 2.12 -0.37
N PHE A 265 11.19 3.36 -0.20
CA PHE A 265 10.62 4.16 -1.28
C PHE A 265 11.48 5.37 -1.62
N ASN A 266 11.28 5.91 -2.84
CA ASN A 266 12.09 6.98 -3.42
C ASN A 266 13.58 6.62 -3.51
N VAL A 267 13.89 5.38 -3.89
CA VAL A 267 15.28 4.91 -4.06
C VAL A 267 15.98 5.57 -5.26
N ASP A 268 15.23 6.24 -6.12
CA ASP A 268 15.67 6.88 -7.35
C ASP A 268 15.44 8.40 -7.37
N ARG A 269 15.20 9.03 -6.21
CA ARG A 269 15.01 10.48 -6.17
C ARG A 269 16.27 11.20 -6.62
N GLN A 270 16.16 12.00 -7.69
CA GLN A 270 17.29 12.75 -8.24
C GLN A 270 17.75 13.87 -7.30
N ALA A 271 19.06 14.13 -7.31
CA ALA A 271 19.62 15.33 -6.71
C ALA A 271 18.96 16.57 -7.32
N GLY A 272 18.31 17.38 -6.51
CA GLY A 272 17.67 18.64 -6.96
C GLY A 272 16.26 18.86 -6.45
N ASP A 273 15.53 17.83 -6.02
CA ASP A 273 14.22 18.00 -5.38
C ASP A 273 14.28 18.29 -3.87
N GLY A 274 15.45 18.64 -3.38
CA GLY A 274 15.71 19.08 -2.00
C GLY A 274 15.87 17.97 -0.96
N ASN A 275 15.64 16.70 -1.31
CA ASN A 275 15.50 15.63 -0.30
C ASN A 275 16.48 14.46 -0.41
N ALA A 276 17.19 14.26 -1.50
CA ALA A 276 18.21 13.24 -1.61
C ALA A 276 19.30 13.60 -2.63
N VAL A 277 20.52 13.30 -2.31
CA VAL A 277 21.62 13.23 -3.28
C VAL A 277 21.79 11.76 -3.62
N TYR A 278 21.38 11.34 -4.82
CA TYR A 278 21.77 10.03 -5.33
C TYR A 278 23.21 10.08 -5.73
N THR A 279 24.02 9.38 -4.96
CA THR A 279 25.37 9.04 -5.38
C THR A 279 25.34 7.69 -6.08
N THR A 280 26.35 7.41 -6.90
CA THR A 280 26.54 6.09 -7.51
C THR A 280 26.55 5.01 -6.42
N GLU A 281 27.15 5.33 -5.27
CA GLU A 281 27.26 4.43 -4.11
C GLU A 281 25.89 4.05 -3.54
N ALA A 282 24.91 4.97 -3.49
CA ALA A 282 23.55 4.66 -3.03
C ALA A 282 22.83 3.73 -4.00
N VAL A 283 22.96 3.96 -5.30
CA VAL A 283 22.40 3.06 -6.33
C VAL A 283 23.03 1.68 -6.22
N ASP A 284 24.37 1.61 -6.12
CA ASP A 284 25.12 0.36 -5.96
C ASP A 284 24.69 -0.37 -4.68
N TYR A 285 24.44 0.35 -3.57
CA TYR A 285 23.93 -0.22 -2.33
C TYR A 285 22.59 -0.92 -2.55
N TYR A 286 21.59 -0.24 -3.13
CA TYR A 286 20.28 -0.84 -3.35
C TYR A 286 20.31 -1.98 -4.36
N CYS A 287 21.09 -1.87 -5.42
CA CYS A 287 21.24 -2.94 -6.41
C CYS A 287 21.92 -4.17 -5.81
N SER A 288 22.99 -3.99 -5.02
CA SER A 288 23.73 -5.12 -4.41
C SER A 288 22.95 -5.82 -3.30
N ALA A 289 22.09 -5.10 -2.58
CA ALA A 289 21.28 -5.60 -1.48
C ALA A 289 19.83 -5.89 -1.87
N ALA A 290 19.46 -5.77 -3.15
CA ALA A 290 18.06 -5.82 -3.60
C ALA A 290 17.32 -7.05 -3.06
N GLY A 291 17.89 -8.24 -3.13
CA GLY A 291 17.27 -9.48 -2.65
C GLY A 291 17.05 -9.58 -1.14
N ARG A 292 17.59 -8.64 -0.35
CA ARG A 292 17.42 -8.56 1.10
C ARG A 292 16.27 -7.63 1.51
N PHE A 293 15.86 -6.73 0.63
CA PHE A 293 14.68 -5.88 0.86
C PHE A 293 13.39 -6.61 0.48
N LYS A 294 12.32 -6.39 1.24
CA LYS A 294 10.98 -6.82 0.82
C LYS A 294 10.61 -6.20 -0.52
N ALA A 295 10.87 -4.90 -0.68
CA ALA A 295 10.69 -4.23 -1.96
C ALA A 295 11.43 -2.88 -2.02
N LEU A 296 11.69 -2.44 -3.25
CA LEU A 296 12.29 -1.15 -3.59
C LEU A 296 11.32 -0.37 -4.49
N CYS A 297 10.81 0.76 -3.99
CA CYS A 297 9.84 1.57 -4.72
C CYS A 297 10.52 2.72 -5.47
N THR A 298 10.31 2.77 -6.78
CA THR A 298 11.02 3.65 -7.74
C THR A 298 10.08 4.28 -8.76
N ASN A 299 10.45 5.47 -9.31
CA ASN A 299 9.78 6.09 -10.45
C ASN A 299 10.25 5.51 -11.81
N TYR A 300 11.32 4.71 -11.80
CA TYR A 300 11.98 4.15 -12.99
C TYR A 300 12.12 2.63 -12.82
N PRO A 301 11.03 1.87 -12.98
CA PRO A 301 10.99 0.45 -12.67
C PRO A 301 11.63 -0.47 -13.73
N ALA A 302 11.94 0.03 -14.95
CA ALA A 302 12.54 -0.75 -16.03
C ALA A 302 14.06 -0.99 -15.87
#